data_7519ab535d3f91e4b8beeca123ec5ff0
#
_entry.id   7519ab535d3f91e4b8beeca123ec5ff0
#
_cell.length_a   1.000
_cell.length_b   1.000
_cell.length_c   1.000
_cell.angle_alpha   90.00
_cell.angle_beta   90.00
_cell.angle_gamma   90.00
#
_symmetry.space_group_name_H-M   'P 1'
#
loop_
_entity.id
_entity.type
_entity.pdbx_description
1 polymer ?
#
loop_
_entity_poly.entity_id
_entity_poly.type
_entity_poly.pdbx_seq_one_letter_code
_entity_poly.pdbx_strand_id
1 'polypeptide(L)'
;MDTIMKKILSIIALGAAFAFTVSCDLSEYNPNEPGYEKVFSSPTNVQYVINGFYGGFGSVTNAYSKDAATDYFPAQTLSARFQKGYSATSASSWGEWDDIYKYNYVLNQLNSSAAAELSAAEKDDFIAQVRLFRGKKYYDMVKQYGDLPWFDHVISPVATDDEHKDRESRDIIMKHVLEDLDYAIGHITATSPDATCVSKEVALFLKMRACLYEASFRKYNNVTASAKGEAFTNYTVEDLYALAADAAKQIIDGGKYSLVSDWRSLFLSDNLQTKEVILGAQTAANIQGSQNNFFVYTKQNAPKSLTRTFVNTFLMKDGTPYTDKSGYATDSWKDEFTNRDPRLALTVRYPGYKFAGETAVPDFGASFLGYQIRKFCLDQYADTSGADPDEKDKHNSNSTPIFRYAEVLLAYAEAKAELGQMDNAVWAQTVGAIRQRAGITGSSLTTVPSTVDNYLKTNYYPDVTSAAILEIRRERGVELCMEGVRESDLIRWGCGKLLSTAPWDGINVAAVNTALDLDGNGTNDVCFYTDASKKVDGVANIAVDGSTGLTVADNGGKKQLMYNVDPDLRYWAPDNHLILDAIPSQEIAAYKKLGYTLTQNPGY
;
A
#
# COMPACT_ATOMS: atom_id res chain seq x y z
N MET A 1 -45.15 62.23 -4.25
CA MET A 1 -44.64 60.80 -4.34
C MET A 1 -44.17 60.41 -5.74
N ASP A 2 -44.67 61.03 -6.79
CA ASP A 2 -44.33 60.68 -8.19
C ASP A 2 -42.94 61.10 -8.69
N THR A 3 -42.39 62.23 -8.16
CA THR A 3 -41.14 62.77 -8.63
C THR A 3 -39.90 62.04 -8.10
N ILE A 4 -40.03 61.46 -6.91
CA ILE A 4 -38.94 60.66 -6.28
C ILE A 4 -38.86 59.27 -6.91
N MET A 5 -40.02 58.67 -7.22
CA MET A 5 -40.07 57.34 -7.87
C MET A 5 -39.51 57.36 -9.31
N LYS A 6 -39.76 58.44 -10.07
CA LYS A 6 -39.18 58.64 -11.41
C LYS A 6 -37.66 58.83 -11.40
N LYS A 7 -37.11 59.49 -10.35
CA LYS A 7 -35.65 59.62 -10.20
C LYS A 7 -34.97 58.33 -9.79
N ILE A 8 -35.64 57.49 -8.95
CA ILE A 8 -35.13 56.16 -8.56
C ILE A 8 -35.15 55.21 -9.76
N LEU A 9 -36.22 55.20 -10.56
CA LEU A 9 -36.27 54.39 -11.79
C LEU A 9 -35.22 54.83 -12.86
N SER A 10 -34.90 56.13 -12.94
CA SER A 10 -33.85 56.60 -13.86
C SER A 10 -32.44 56.23 -13.40
N ILE A 11 -32.20 56.14 -12.08
CA ILE A 11 -30.91 55.72 -11.53
C ILE A 11 -30.75 54.22 -11.69
N ILE A 12 -31.81 53.42 -11.55
CA ILE A 12 -31.79 51.97 -11.77
C ILE A 12 -31.59 51.63 -13.26
N ALA A 13 -32.24 52.41 -14.17
CA ALA A 13 -32.03 52.24 -15.62
C ALA A 13 -30.63 52.63 -16.10
N LEU A 14 -29.97 53.67 -15.51
CA LEU A 14 -28.58 54.00 -15.78
C LEU A 14 -27.61 52.96 -15.16
N GLY A 15 -27.91 52.43 -14.00
CA GLY A 15 -27.12 51.37 -13.38
C GLY A 15 -27.18 50.06 -14.17
N ALA A 16 -28.36 49.72 -14.73
CA ALA A 16 -28.50 48.52 -15.59
C ALA A 16 -27.86 48.71 -16.98
N ALA A 17 -27.83 49.91 -17.54
CA ALA A 17 -27.16 50.18 -18.83
C ALA A 17 -25.64 50.17 -18.71
N PHE A 18 -25.06 50.49 -17.54
CA PHE A 18 -23.61 50.34 -17.30
C PHE A 18 -23.18 48.89 -16.97
N ALA A 19 -24.08 48.01 -16.58
CA ALA A 19 -23.80 46.60 -16.31
C ALA A 19 -23.69 45.74 -17.59
N PHE A 20 -24.09 46.26 -18.77
CA PHE A 20 -24.05 45.53 -20.04
C PHE A 20 -22.90 45.98 -21.00
N THR A 21 -22.04 46.90 -20.59
CA THR A 21 -20.92 47.34 -21.44
C THR A 21 -19.54 47.18 -20.84
N VAL A 22 -19.43 46.57 -19.65
CA VAL A 22 -18.17 46.01 -19.16
C VAL A 22 -18.28 44.50 -19.40
N SER A 23 -18.01 44.07 -20.64
CA SER A 23 -17.39 42.79 -20.86
C SER A 23 -16.06 42.87 -20.08
N CYS A 24 -16.06 42.47 -18.83
CA CYS A 24 -14.82 42.11 -18.19
C CYS A 24 -14.26 40.99 -19.04
N ASP A 25 -13.27 41.34 -19.84
CA ASP A 25 -12.30 40.39 -20.32
C ASP A 25 -11.63 39.85 -19.06
N LEU A 26 -12.12 38.71 -18.58
CA LEU A 26 -11.59 37.97 -17.44
C LEU A 26 -10.31 37.22 -17.79
N SER A 27 -9.72 37.53 -18.94
CA SER A 27 -8.33 37.24 -19.20
C SER A 27 -7.50 38.24 -18.39
N GLU A 28 -7.44 38.11 -17.07
CA GLU A 28 -6.31 38.65 -16.31
C GLU A 28 -5.06 37.89 -16.76
N TYR A 29 -4.48 38.40 -17.84
CA TYR A 29 -3.16 38.00 -18.30
C TYR A 29 -2.16 38.43 -17.23
N ASN A 30 -1.81 37.50 -16.33
CA ASN A 30 -0.65 37.69 -15.50
C ASN A 30 0.59 37.56 -16.42
N PRO A 31 1.32 38.65 -16.71
CA PRO A 31 2.47 38.58 -17.61
C PRO A 31 3.59 37.67 -17.07
N ASN A 32 3.52 37.22 -15.83
CA ASN A 32 4.44 36.28 -15.17
C ASN A 32 3.93 34.83 -15.15
N GLU A 33 2.69 34.58 -15.59
CA GLU A 33 2.19 33.21 -15.77
C GLU A 33 2.11 32.91 -17.27
N PRO A 34 2.81 31.86 -17.75
CA PRO A 34 2.68 31.47 -19.14
C PRO A 34 1.22 31.07 -19.41
N GLY A 35 0.58 31.66 -20.42
CA GLY A 35 -0.73 31.24 -20.89
C GLY A 35 -0.70 29.73 -21.23
N TYR A 36 -1.83 29.05 -21.11
CA TYR A 36 -1.95 27.58 -21.33
C TYR A 36 -1.27 27.12 -22.65
N GLU A 37 -1.36 27.90 -23.71
CA GLU A 37 -0.70 27.61 -24.99
C GLU A 37 0.83 27.54 -24.88
N LYS A 38 1.44 28.31 -23.97
CA LYS A 38 2.90 28.30 -23.76
C LYS A 38 3.37 27.16 -22.84
N VAL A 39 2.48 26.59 -22.06
CA VAL A 39 2.84 25.45 -21.21
C VAL A 39 3.18 24.23 -22.06
N PHE A 40 2.36 23.94 -23.07
CA PHE A 40 2.51 22.73 -23.89
C PHE A 40 3.46 22.92 -25.09
N SER A 41 3.98 24.10 -25.33
CA SER A 41 5.00 24.34 -26.37
C SER A 41 6.44 24.08 -25.87
N SER A 42 6.65 23.86 -24.57
CA SER A 42 7.98 23.64 -23.97
C SER A 42 8.09 22.28 -23.32
N PRO A 43 9.09 21.44 -23.69
CA PRO A 43 9.29 20.14 -23.06
C PRO A 43 9.46 20.24 -21.53
N THR A 44 10.18 21.26 -21.06
CA THR A 44 10.40 21.50 -19.62
C THR A 44 9.09 21.78 -18.89
N ASN A 45 8.22 22.62 -19.47
CA ASN A 45 6.95 22.97 -18.84
C ASN A 45 5.99 21.77 -18.81
N VAL A 46 5.92 20.98 -19.90
CA VAL A 46 5.14 19.74 -19.94
C VAL A 46 5.62 18.77 -18.86
N GLN A 47 6.94 18.62 -18.70
CA GLN A 47 7.48 17.74 -17.65
C GLN A 47 7.10 18.25 -16.25
N TYR A 48 7.07 19.57 -15.99
CA TYR A 48 6.60 20.10 -14.70
C TYR A 48 5.12 19.77 -14.43
N VAL A 49 4.26 19.82 -15.45
CA VAL A 49 2.86 19.40 -15.32
C VAL A 49 2.78 17.91 -14.94
N ILE A 50 3.53 17.06 -15.66
CA ILE A 50 3.57 15.61 -15.39
C ILE A 50 4.16 15.32 -14.01
N ASN A 51 5.15 16.07 -13.55
CA ASN A 51 5.71 15.92 -12.21
C ASN A 51 4.66 16.14 -11.10
N GLY A 52 3.63 16.95 -11.36
CA GLY A 52 2.49 17.10 -10.46
C GLY A 52 1.67 15.81 -10.23
N PHE A 53 1.82 14.79 -11.07
CA PHE A 53 1.07 13.53 -10.98
C PHE A 53 1.73 12.49 -10.06
N TYR A 54 2.99 12.68 -9.66
CA TYR A 54 3.73 11.70 -8.84
C TYR A 54 3.13 11.47 -7.46
N GLY A 55 2.34 12.41 -6.93
CA GLY A 55 1.56 12.20 -5.71
C GLY A 55 0.67 10.96 -5.74
N GLY A 56 0.25 10.51 -6.93
CA GLY A 56 -0.50 9.27 -7.15
C GLY A 56 0.27 7.99 -6.79
N PHE A 57 1.60 8.01 -6.66
CA PHE A 57 2.39 6.89 -6.16
C PHE A 57 2.48 6.84 -4.62
N GLY A 58 2.00 7.85 -3.94
CA GLY A 58 2.06 8.00 -2.50
C GLY A 58 3.28 8.77 -2.01
N SER A 59 3.30 9.05 -0.73
CA SER A 59 4.37 9.80 -0.06
C SER A 59 5.19 8.90 0.85
N VAL A 60 6.38 9.38 1.24
CA VAL A 60 7.25 8.73 2.22
C VAL A 60 6.52 8.50 3.54
N THR A 61 5.72 9.47 3.99
CA THR A 61 5.01 9.40 5.27
C THR A 61 3.89 8.36 5.30
N ASN A 62 3.34 7.98 4.15
CA ASN A 62 2.21 7.06 4.08
C ASN A 62 2.63 5.58 3.96
N ALA A 63 3.90 5.28 3.66
CA ALA A 63 4.35 3.89 3.50
C ALA A 63 4.11 3.07 4.77
N TYR A 64 4.36 3.67 5.93
CA TYR A 64 4.20 3.05 7.23
C TYR A 64 2.73 2.70 7.60
N SER A 65 1.77 3.55 7.24
CA SER A 65 0.35 3.36 7.60
C SER A 65 -0.41 2.43 6.66
N LYS A 66 0.17 2.09 5.50
CA LYS A 66 -0.54 1.32 4.46
C LYS A 66 -0.91 -0.10 4.88
N ASP A 67 -0.13 -0.73 5.75
CA ASP A 67 -0.42 -2.06 6.27
C ASP A 67 -1.06 -2.04 7.68
N ALA A 68 -1.38 -0.85 8.20
CA ALA A 68 -2.12 -0.72 9.45
C ALA A 68 -3.54 -1.33 9.31
N ALA A 69 -4.05 -1.92 10.38
CA ALA A 69 -5.34 -2.61 10.40
C ALA A 69 -5.41 -3.87 9.52
N THR A 70 -4.27 -4.50 9.25
CA THR A 70 -4.21 -5.81 8.58
C THR A 70 -4.18 -6.97 9.59
N ASP A 71 -4.04 -8.18 9.09
CA ASP A 71 -3.92 -9.40 9.89
C ASP A 71 -2.69 -9.41 10.79
N TYR A 72 -1.61 -8.75 10.39
CA TYR A 72 -0.34 -8.77 11.11
C TYR A 72 0.04 -7.46 11.80
N PHE A 73 -0.68 -6.37 11.54
CA PHE A 73 -0.35 -5.06 12.09
C PHE A 73 -1.60 -4.37 12.65
N PRO A 74 -1.88 -4.48 13.96
CA PRO A 74 -3.03 -3.90 14.62
C PRO A 74 -3.13 -2.39 14.47
N ALA A 75 -4.36 -1.87 14.48
CA ALA A 75 -4.65 -0.45 14.54
C ALA A 75 -5.84 -0.19 15.48
N GLN A 76 -5.90 1.01 16.05
CA GLN A 76 -7.04 1.42 16.88
C GLN A 76 -8.30 1.68 16.05
N THR A 77 -8.12 2.13 14.82
CA THR A 77 -9.22 2.45 13.90
C THR A 77 -9.02 1.69 12.60
N LEU A 78 -10.02 0.93 12.20
CA LEU A 78 -10.07 0.24 10.93
C LEU A 78 -10.75 1.10 9.86
N SER A 79 -10.50 0.77 8.58
CA SER A 79 -11.27 1.33 7.47
C SER A 79 -12.77 1.15 7.71
N ALA A 80 -13.57 2.16 7.39
CA ALA A 80 -15.04 2.10 7.53
C ALA A 80 -15.62 0.88 6.80
N ARG A 81 -15.03 0.45 5.68
CA ARG A 81 -15.41 -0.75 4.94
C ARG A 81 -15.40 -2.02 5.79
N PHE A 82 -14.50 -2.13 6.75
CA PHE A 82 -14.36 -3.30 7.63
C PHE A 82 -15.01 -3.11 8.99
N GLN A 83 -15.98 -2.21 9.08
CA GLN A 83 -16.81 -2.03 10.27
C GLN A 83 -18.24 -2.57 10.01
N LYS A 84 -18.86 -3.12 11.04
CA LYS A 84 -20.22 -3.62 10.95
C LYS A 84 -21.20 -2.50 10.60
N GLY A 85 -22.06 -2.79 9.62
CA GLY A 85 -23.01 -1.81 9.11
C GLY A 85 -22.51 -0.92 7.99
N TYR A 86 -21.30 -1.16 7.47
CA TYR A 86 -20.87 -0.52 6.22
C TYR A 86 -21.84 -0.85 5.08
N SER A 87 -22.22 0.15 4.33
CA SER A 87 -23.26 0.06 3.29
C SER A 87 -23.12 1.19 2.28
N ALA A 88 -23.90 1.17 1.21
CA ALA A 88 -23.98 2.25 0.24
C ALA A 88 -24.35 3.62 0.87
N THR A 89 -25.09 3.62 1.99
CA THR A 89 -25.47 4.86 2.70
C THR A 89 -24.30 5.44 3.51
N SER A 90 -23.40 4.59 4.02
CA SER A 90 -22.23 5.03 4.78
C SER A 90 -20.99 5.26 3.90
N ALA A 91 -20.99 4.78 2.65
CA ALA A 91 -19.93 5.06 1.70
C ALA A 91 -19.90 6.56 1.35
N SER A 92 -18.69 7.16 1.34
CA SER A 92 -18.51 8.61 1.23
C SER A 92 -17.71 9.04 -0.01
N SER A 93 -17.14 8.12 -0.78
CA SER A 93 -16.37 8.46 -1.97
C SER A 93 -16.74 7.57 -3.16
N TRP A 94 -16.73 8.17 -4.33
CA TRP A 94 -16.92 7.51 -5.61
C TRP A 94 -15.86 7.97 -6.60
N GLY A 95 -14.77 7.21 -6.71
CA GLY A 95 -13.68 7.47 -7.62
C GLY A 95 -12.85 8.71 -7.29
N GLU A 96 -11.83 8.91 -8.07
CA GLU A 96 -10.97 10.09 -8.08
C GLU A 96 -10.94 10.66 -9.51
N TRP A 97 -12.09 11.10 -9.97
CA TRP A 97 -12.34 11.50 -11.37
C TRP A 97 -11.57 12.75 -11.79
N ASP A 98 -11.24 13.63 -10.83
CA ASP A 98 -10.40 14.81 -11.07
C ASP A 98 -9.03 14.46 -11.66
N ASP A 99 -8.42 13.36 -11.21
CA ASP A 99 -7.14 12.92 -11.76
C ASP A 99 -7.31 12.39 -13.19
N ILE A 100 -8.38 11.63 -13.45
CA ILE A 100 -8.71 11.14 -14.81
C ILE A 100 -8.94 12.33 -15.75
N TYR A 101 -9.70 13.35 -15.28
CA TYR A 101 -9.90 14.58 -16.04
C TYR A 101 -8.56 15.27 -16.38
N LYS A 102 -7.67 15.44 -15.39
CA LYS A 102 -6.34 16.08 -15.59
C LYS A 102 -5.49 15.30 -16.60
N TYR A 103 -5.46 13.97 -16.50
CA TYR A 103 -4.71 13.14 -17.45
C TYR A 103 -5.26 13.27 -18.86
N ASN A 104 -6.58 13.18 -19.04
CA ASN A 104 -7.22 13.34 -20.34
C ASN A 104 -7.04 14.77 -20.90
N TYR A 105 -7.06 15.79 -20.04
CA TYR A 105 -6.77 17.17 -20.44
C TYR A 105 -5.35 17.29 -20.99
N VAL A 106 -4.34 16.77 -20.30
CA VAL A 106 -2.95 16.82 -20.78
C VAL A 106 -2.79 16.02 -22.07
N LEU A 107 -3.39 14.84 -22.19
CA LEU A 107 -3.40 14.04 -23.43
C LEU A 107 -4.03 14.82 -24.60
N ASN A 108 -5.14 15.51 -24.36
CA ASN A 108 -5.79 16.36 -25.36
C ASN A 108 -4.87 17.51 -25.82
N GLN A 109 -4.22 18.20 -24.88
CA GLN A 109 -3.30 19.30 -25.21
C GLN A 109 -2.08 18.81 -26.01
N LEU A 110 -1.49 17.67 -25.64
CA LEU A 110 -0.36 17.05 -26.36
C LEU A 110 -0.72 16.66 -27.80
N ASN A 111 -1.99 16.32 -28.06
CA ASN A 111 -2.51 16.00 -29.39
C ASN A 111 -3.06 17.21 -30.16
N SER A 112 -3.02 18.40 -29.58
CA SER A 112 -3.53 19.64 -30.19
C SER A 112 -2.41 20.51 -30.78
N SER A 113 -2.80 21.66 -31.35
CA SER A 113 -1.86 22.69 -31.81
C SER A 113 -1.06 23.34 -30.67
N ALA A 114 -1.50 23.23 -29.40
CA ALA A 114 -0.76 23.73 -28.25
C ALA A 114 0.64 23.11 -28.12
N ALA A 115 0.80 21.86 -28.59
CA ALA A 115 2.07 21.14 -28.58
C ALA A 115 2.78 21.12 -29.94
N ALA A 116 2.47 22.05 -30.83
CA ALA A 116 3.02 22.04 -32.20
C ALA A 116 4.56 22.20 -32.26
N GLU A 117 5.15 22.82 -31.23
CA GLU A 117 6.61 23.05 -31.15
C GLU A 117 7.38 21.83 -30.63
N LEU A 118 6.68 20.83 -30.02
CA LEU A 118 7.31 19.59 -29.58
C LEU A 118 7.58 18.67 -30.77
N SER A 119 8.73 18.02 -30.78
CA SER A 119 9.01 16.93 -31.70
C SER A 119 8.05 15.73 -31.49
N ALA A 120 7.91 14.89 -32.51
CA ALA A 120 7.09 13.67 -32.40
C ALA A 120 7.58 12.75 -31.26
N ALA A 121 8.89 12.59 -31.10
CA ALA A 121 9.47 11.75 -30.04
C ALA A 121 9.19 12.31 -28.64
N GLU A 122 9.26 13.63 -28.43
CA GLU A 122 8.90 14.25 -27.15
C GLU A 122 7.42 14.08 -26.84
N LYS A 123 6.55 14.26 -27.85
CA LYS A 123 5.10 14.04 -27.68
C LYS A 123 4.80 12.59 -27.29
N ASP A 124 5.39 11.63 -27.99
CA ASP A 124 5.17 10.21 -27.73
C ASP A 124 5.62 9.84 -26.32
N ASP A 125 6.76 10.34 -25.85
CA ASP A 125 7.25 10.12 -24.49
C ASP A 125 6.33 10.74 -23.43
N PHE A 126 5.90 12.00 -23.60
CA PHE A 126 4.98 12.65 -22.67
C PHE A 126 3.60 11.98 -22.64
N ILE A 127 3.05 11.61 -23.81
CA ILE A 127 1.80 10.84 -23.91
C ILE A 127 1.95 9.51 -23.16
N ALA A 128 3.09 8.83 -23.32
CA ALA A 128 3.38 7.57 -22.66
C ALA A 128 3.43 7.71 -21.13
N GLN A 129 4.08 8.76 -20.63
CA GLN A 129 4.12 9.05 -19.20
C GLN A 129 2.70 9.31 -18.66
N VAL A 130 1.88 10.13 -19.32
CA VAL A 130 0.52 10.45 -18.87
C VAL A 130 -0.40 9.23 -18.95
N ARG A 131 -0.29 8.39 -19.99
CA ARG A 131 -1.04 7.12 -20.09
C ARG A 131 -0.66 6.17 -18.97
N LEU A 132 0.61 6.11 -18.57
CA LEU A 132 1.03 5.33 -17.40
C LEU A 132 0.29 5.77 -16.13
N PHE A 133 0.19 7.08 -15.87
CA PHE A 133 -0.54 7.60 -14.71
C PHE A 133 -2.04 7.30 -14.80
N ARG A 134 -2.66 7.45 -15.98
CA ARG A 134 -4.06 7.12 -16.20
C ARG A 134 -4.34 5.64 -15.98
N GLY A 135 -3.54 4.76 -16.58
CA GLY A 135 -3.65 3.31 -16.41
C GLY A 135 -3.49 2.90 -14.95
N LYS A 136 -2.50 3.48 -14.23
CA LYS A 136 -2.33 3.27 -12.79
C LYS A 136 -3.57 3.69 -11.99
N LYS A 137 -4.11 4.88 -12.26
CA LYS A 137 -5.29 5.39 -11.54
C LYS A 137 -6.51 4.49 -11.75
N TYR A 138 -6.81 4.10 -12.99
CA TYR A 138 -7.88 3.16 -13.27
C TYR A 138 -7.67 1.80 -12.61
N TYR A 139 -6.44 1.27 -12.62
CA TYR A 139 -6.12 0.04 -11.90
C TYR A 139 -6.41 0.16 -10.39
N ASP A 140 -6.02 1.27 -9.76
CA ASP A 140 -6.29 1.50 -8.33
C ASP A 140 -7.81 1.56 -8.06
N MET A 141 -8.57 2.23 -8.93
CA MET A 141 -10.03 2.33 -8.81
C MET A 141 -10.72 0.99 -9.09
N VAL A 142 -10.23 0.16 -10.02
CA VAL A 142 -10.73 -1.21 -10.25
C VAL A 142 -10.56 -2.08 -9.01
N LYS A 143 -9.43 -1.99 -8.31
CA LYS A 143 -9.23 -2.70 -7.03
C LYS A 143 -10.26 -2.31 -6.00
N GLN A 144 -10.65 -1.05 -5.97
CA GLN A 144 -11.55 -0.51 -4.96
C GLN A 144 -13.03 -0.74 -5.31
N TYR A 145 -13.42 -0.45 -6.54
CA TYR A 145 -14.84 -0.40 -6.95
C TYR A 145 -15.26 -1.49 -7.94
N GLY A 146 -14.33 -2.19 -8.55
CA GLY A 146 -14.61 -3.16 -9.62
C GLY A 146 -14.90 -2.49 -10.95
N ASP A 147 -16.16 -2.53 -11.41
CA ASP A 147 -16.60 -1.90 -12.64
C ASP A 147 -16.54 -0.37 -12.53
N LEU A 148 -16.22 0.33 -13.63
CA LEU A 148 -16.02 1.78 -13.68
C LEU A 148 -16.51 2.35 -15.02
N PRO A 149 -16.97 3.62 -15.10
CA PRO A 149 -17.04 4.30 -16.39
C PRO A 149 -15.63 4.56 -16.93
N TRP A 150 -15.43 4.31 -18.22
CA TRP A 150 -14.18 4.63 -18.90
C TRP A 150 -14.24 6.00 -19.57
N PHE A 151 -13.28 6.86 -19.28
CA PHE A 151 -13.11 8.16 -19.92
C PHE A 151 -11.71 8.28 -20.51
N ASP A 152 -11.63 8.42 -21.84
CA ASP A 152 -10.38 8.60 -22.60
C ASP A 152 -10.23 10.00 -23.19
N HIS A 153 -11.15 10.91 -22.89
CA HIS A 153 -11.23 12.28 -23.39
C HIS A 153 -11.63 13.25 -22.26
N VAL A 154 -11.55 14.53 -22.55
CA VAL A 154 -11.99 15.60 -21.65
C VAL A 154 -13.51 15.66 -21.67
N ILE A 155 -14.14 15.40 -20.53
CA ILE A 155 -15.59 15.51 -20.38
C ILE A 155 -15.97 17.00 -20.48
N SER A 156 -16.93 17.31 -21.36
CA SER A 156 -17.48 18.66 -21.46
C SER A 156 -18.47 18.91 -20.32
N PRO A 157 -18.38 20.04 -19.59
CA PRO A 157 -19.31 20.37 -18.52
C PRO A 157 -20.78 20.56 -18.98
N VAL A 158 -21.03 20.52 -20.27
CA VAL A 158 -22.39 20.60 -20.87
C VAL A 158 -22.83 19.28 -21.50
N ALA A 159 -21.99 18.25 -21.50
CA ALA A 159 -22.27 16.94 -22.08
C ALA A 159 -22.77 15.97 -21.00
N THR A 160 -24.02 16.13 -20.57
CA THR A 160 -24.60 15.39 -19.45
C THR A 160 -24.63 13.87 -19.65
N ASP A 161 -24.84 13.39 -20.89
CA ASP A 161 -24.86 11.94 -21.19
C ASP A 161 -23.47 11.31 -21.00
N ASP A 162 -22.41 12.02 -21.35
CA ASP A 162 -21.04 11.55 -21.22
C ASP A 162 -20.56 11.56 -19.76
N GLU A 163 -20.93 12.59 -19.02
CA GLU A 163 -20.62 12.73 -17.59
C GLU A 163 -21.30 11.65 -16.75
N HIS A 164 -22.49 11.18 -17.17
CA HIS A 164 -23.32 10.24 -16.41
C HIS A 164 -23.33 8.81 -17.00
N LYS A 165 -22.21 8.38 -17.59
CA LYS A 165 -22.06 6.98 -18.04
C LYS A 165 -22.19 6.01 -16.88
N ASP A 166 -22.94 4.93 -17.10
CA ASP A 166 -22.91 3.79 -16.19
C ASP A 166 -21.58 3.05 -16.27
N ARG A 167 -21.30 2.25 -15.26
CA ARG A 167 -20.09 1.46 -15.13
C ARG A 167 -19.98 0.43 -16.24
N GLU A 168 -18.81 0.33 -16.85
CA GLU A 168 -18.39 -0.74 -17.74
C GLU A 168 -17.73 -1.86 -16.92
N SER A 169 -17.78 -3.08 -17.45
CA SER A 169 -17.17 -4.25 -16.81
C SER A 169 -15.69 -4.00 -16.47
N ARG A 170 -15.26 -4.43 -15.28
CA ARG A 170 -13.84 -4.41 -14.89
C ARG A 170 -12.93 -5.09 -15.92
N ASP A 171 -13.44 -6.07 -16.66
CA ASP A 171 -12.72 -6.75 -17.74
C ASP A 171 -12.40 -5.80 -18.91
N ILE A 172 -13.33 -4.92 -19.26
CA ILE A 172 -13.12 -3.85 -20.26
C ILE A 172 -12.16 -2.80 -19.71
N ILE A 173 -12.34 -2.37 -18.47
CA ILE A 173 -11.45 -1.38 -17.85
C ILE A 173 -10.02 -1.92 -17.77
N MET A 174 -9.83 -3.17 -17.38
CA MET A 174 -8.50 -3.79 -17.34
C MET A 174 -7.87 -3.87 -18.73
N LYS A 175 -8.65 -4.11 -19.79
CA LYS A 175 -8.15 -4.02 -21.16
C LYS A 175 -7.58 -2.63 -21.46
N HIS A 176 -8.30 -1.58 -21.15
CA HIS A 176 -7.82 -0.20 -21.34
C HIS A 176 -6.62 0.14 -20.45
N VAL A 177 -6.59 -0.34 -19.22
CA VAL A 177 -5.41 -0.22 -18.34
C VAL A 177 -4.18 -0.85 -18.99
N LEU A 178 -4.31 -2.05 -19.56
CA LEU A 178 -3.20 -2.74 -20.22
C LEU A 178 -2.81 -2.06 -21.53
N GLU A 179 -3.73 -1.53 -22.30
CA GLU A 179 -3.46 -0.71 -23.50
C GLU A 179 -2.67 0.58 -23.15
N ASP A 180 -2.99 1.24 -22.03
CA ASP A 180 -2.25 2.41 -21.55
C ASP A 180 -0.84 2.03 -21.09
N LEU A 181 -0.69 0.93 -20.34
CA LEU A 181 0.61 0.46 -19.87
C LEU A 181 1.47 -0.08 -21.02
N ASP A 182 0.91 -0.76 -22.00
CA ASP A 182 1.63 -1.25 -23.17
C ASP A 182 2.14 -0.10 -24.04
N TYR A 183 1.34 0.94 -24.21
CA TYR A 183 1.81 2.16 -24.87
C TYR A 183 2.97 2.79 -24.09
N ALA A 184 2.88 2.87 -22.76
CA ALA A 184 3.93 3.37 -21.92
C ALA A 184 5.24 2.57 -22.03
N ILE A 185 5.15 1.22 -22.03
CA ILE A 185 6.29 0.31 -22.20
C ILE A 185 6.99 0.54 -23.54
N GLY A 186 6.21 0.82 -24.61
CA GLY A 186 6.74 1.02 -25.96
C GLY A 186 7.35 2.39 -26.22
N HIS A 187 6.94 3.45 -25.50
CA HIS A 187 7.22 4.83 -25.89
C HIS A 187 7.91 5.66 -24.80
N ILE A 188 7.95 5.25 -23.53
CA ILE A 188 8.74 5.96 -22.52
C ILE A 188 10.21 5.81 -22.85
N THR A 189 10.86 6.93 -23.10
CA THR A 189 12.30 7.05 -23.34
C THR A 189 13.02 7.64 -22.13
N ALA A 190 12.27 8.25 -21.20
CA ALA A 190 12.80 8.80 -19.96
C ALA A 190 13.54 7.73 -19.15
N THR A 191 14.71 8.10 -18.65
CA THR A 191 15.50 7.26 -17.75
C THR A 191 15.38 7.80 -16.32
N SER A 192 15.44 6.90 -15.35
CA SER A 192 15.40 7.26 -13.92
C SER A 192 16.66 6.73 -13.24
N PRO A 193 17.80 7.41 -13.36
CA PRO A 193 19.07 6.93 -12.79
C PRO A 193 19.06 6.92 -11.26
N ASP A 194 18.24 7.75 -10.64
CA ASP A 194 18.04 7.88 -9.18
C ASP A 194 16.76 7.19 -8.69
N ALA A 195 16.02 6.50 -9.57
CA ALA A 195 14.75 5.82 -9.27
C ALA A 195 13.62 6.75 -8.78
N THR A 196 13.62 8.04 -9.16
CA THR A 196 12.59 9.01 -8.75
C THR A 196 11.56 9.31 -9.83
N CYS A 197 11.81 8.87 -11.07
CA CYS A 197 10.96 9.15 -12.22
C CYS A 197 10.37 7.88 -12.84
N VAL A 198 9.25 8.03 -13.55
CA VAL A 198 8.68 6.93 -14.34
C VAL A 198 9.61 6.55 -15.48
N SER A 199 9.67 5.26 -15.78
CA SER A 199 10.49 4.65 -16.81
C SER A 199 9.76 3.45 -17.42
N LYS A 200 10.33 2.86 -18.46
CA LYS A 200 9.83 1.61 -19.04
C LYS A 200 9.68 0.51 -17.97
N GLU A 201 10.63 0.42 -17.04
CA GLU A 201 10.59 -0.60 -15.99
C GLU A 201 9.49 -0.32 -14.96
N VAL A 202 9.14 0.94 -14.71
CA VAL A 202 7.97 1.31 -13.89
C VAL A 202 6.67 0.89 -14.58
N ALA A 203 6.55 1.07 -15.90
CA ALA A 203 5.39 0.63 -16.67
C ALA A 203 5.25 -0.91 -16.67
N LEU A 204 6.35 -1.63 -16.89
CA LEU A 204 6.41 -3.10 -16.78
C LEU A 204 6.00 -3.58 -15.38
N PHE A 205 6.49 -2.92 -14.33
CA PHE A 205 6.15 -3.24 -12.95
C PHE A 205 4.66 -3.06 -12.67
N LEU A 206 4.06 -1.98 -13.16
CA LEU A 206 2.61 -1.74 -13.03
C LEU A 206 1.80 -2.78 -13.80
N LYS A 207 2.21 -3.15 -15.02
CA LYS A 207 1.57 -4.21 -15.80
C LYS A 207 1.63 -5.55 -15.07
N MET A 208 2.80 -5.92 -14.59
CA MET A 208 3.00 -7.11 -13.76
C MET A 208 2.05 -7.13 -12.55
N ARG A 209 2.01 -6.04 -11.78
CA ARG A 209 1.20 -5.94 -10.56
C ARG A 209 -0.30 -5.97 -10.88
N ALA A 210 -0.74 -5.26 -11.92
CA ALA A 210 -2.14 -5.20 -12.34
C ALA A 210 -2.64 -6.57 -12.83
N CYS A 211 -1.88 -7.25 -13.68
CA CYS A 211 -2.23 -8.58 -14.18
C CYS A 211 -2.22 -9.62 -13.06
N LEU A 212 -1.21 -9.61 -12.16
CA LEU A 212 -1.14 -10.55 -11.04
C LEU A 212 -2.31 -10.35 -10.06
N TYR A 213 -2.65 -9.10 -9.75
CA TYR A 213 -3.80 -8.79 -8.90
C TYR A 213 -5.09 -9.29 -9.51
N GLU A 214 -5.35 -8.94 -10.76
CA GLU A 214 -6.60 -9.28 -11.44
C GLU A 214 -6.78 -10.78 -11.62
N ALA A 215 -5.71 -11.51 -12.00
CA ALA A 215 -5.74 -12.96 -12.11
C ALA A 215 -6.10 -13.63 -10.78
N SER A 216 -5.41 -13.24 -9.71
CA SER A 216 -5.63 -13.78 -8.37
C SER A 216 -7.02 -13.41 -7.84
N PHE A 217 -7.44 -12.15 -8.02
CA PHE A 217 -8.74 -11.66 -7.57
C PHE A 217 -9.88 -12.44 -8.21
N ARG A 218 -9.84 -12.64 -9.54
CA ARG A 218 -10.84 -13.44 -10.25
C ARG A 218 -10.85 -14.89 -9.78
N LYS A 219 -9.67 -15.51 -9.68
CA LYS A 219 -9.52 -16.92 -9.29
C LYS A 219 -10.04 -17.20 -7.89
N TYR A 220 -9.53 -16.46 -6.91
CA TYR A 220 -9.74 -16.80 -5.50
C TYR A 220 -11.02 -16.21 -4.90
N ASN A 221 -11.62 -15.19 -5.54
CA ASN A 221 -12.94 -14.67 -5.16
C ASN A 221 -14.06 -15.18 -6.07
N ASN A 222 -13.77 -16.06 -7.04
CA ASN A 222 -14.73 -16.61 -8.02
C ASN A 222 -15.47 -15.52 -8.80
N VAL A 223 -14.78 -14.44 -9.17
CA VAL A 223 -15.35 -13.32 -9.92
C VAL A 223 -15.20 -13.58 -11.41
N THR A 224 -16.29 -13.88 -12.09
CA THR A 224 -16.33 -14.27 -13.52
C THR A 224 -17.14 -13.34 -14.40
N ALA A 225 -17.82 -12.35 -13.80
CA ALA A 225 -18.70 -11.43 -14.48
C ALA A 225 -18.69 -10.03 -13.82
N SER A 226 -19.17 -9.04 -14.57
CA SER A 226 -19.41 -7.67 -14.10
C SER A 226 -20.52 -7.61 -13.04
N ALA A 227 -20.67 -6.45 -12.39
CA ALA A 227 -21.81 -6.18 -11.50
C ALA A 227 -23.17 -6.29 -12.20
N LYS A 228 -23.21 -6.19 -13.53
CA LYS A 228 -24.39 -6.38 -14.37
C LYS A 228 -24.60 -7.83 -14.80
N GLY A 229 -23.74 -8.76 -14.41
CA GLY A 229 -23.78 -10.17 -14.81
C GLY A 229 -23.20 -10.46 -16.20
N GLU A 230 -22.49 -9.52 -16.81
CA GLU A 230 -21.82 -9.70 -18.09
C GLU A 230 -20.54 -10.51 -17.91
N ALA A 231 -20.42 -11.65 -18.60
CA ALA A 231 -19.26 -12.52 -18.52
C ALA A 231 -17.98 -11.81 -19.02
N PHE A 232 -16.85 -12.10 -18.40
CA PHE A 232 -15.54 -11.61 -18.85
C PHE A 232 -15.10 -12.32 -20.15
N THR A 233 -14.62 -11.55 -21.13
CA THR A 233 -14.29 -12.05 -22.46
C THR A 233 -12.93 -11.59 -23.00
N ASN A 234 -12.28 -10.60 -22.37
CA ASN A 234 -11.02 -10.07 -22.87
C ASN A 234 -9.80 -10.91 -22.43
N TYR A 235 -9.80 -11.35 -21.15
CA TYR A 235 -8.69 -12.12 -20.59
C TYR A 235 -9.20 -13.25 -19.71
N THR A 236 -8.64 -14.43 -19.89
CA THR A 236 -8.76 -15.53 -18.92
C THR A 236 -7.86 -15.28 -17.70
N VAL A 237 -8.04 -16.03 -16.64
CA VAL A 237 -7.15 -16.00 -15.47
C VAL A 237 -5.71 -16.40 -15.86
N GLU A 238 -5.59 -17.40 -16.72
CA GLU A 238 -4.32 -17.89 -17.25
C GLU A 238 -3.61 -16.84 -18.10
N ASP A 239 -4.34 -16.10 -18.96
CA ASP A 239 -3.78 -15.00 -19.76
C ASP A 239 -3.19 -13.92 -18.85
N LEU A 240 -3.91 -13.54 -17.80
CA LEU A 240 -3.47 -12.52 -16.86
C LEU A 240 -2.22 -12.96 -16.09
N TYR A 241 -2.14 -14.21 -15.61
CA TYR A 241 -0.91 -14.73 -15.00
C TYR A 241 0.25 -14.79 -16.00
N ALA A 242 0.00 -15.16 -17.25
CA ALA A 242 1.02 -15.18 -18.29
C ALA A 242 1.56 -13.78 -18.58
N LEU A 243 0.68 -12.77 -18.69
CA LEU A 243 1.07 -11.37 -18.87
C LEU A 243 1.85 -10.82 -17.66
N ALA A 244 1.48 -11.22 -16.43
CA ALA A 244 2.23 -10.87 -15.23
C ALA A 244 3.63 -11.48 -15.22
N ALA A 245 3.74 -12.77 -15.58
CA ALA A 245 5.03 -13.45 -15.68
C ALA A 245 5.91 -12.84 -16.77
N ASP A 246 5.36 -12.50 -17.94
CA ASP A 246 6.08 -11.88 -19.04
C ASP A 246 6.63 -10.51 -18.66
N ALA A 247 5.81 -9.65 -18.09
CA ALA A 247 6.24 -8.32 -17.65
C ALA A 247 7.33 -8.40 -16.57
N ALA A 248 7.20 -9.29 -15.59
CA ALA A 248 8.24 -9.55 -14.59
C ALA A 248 9.53 -10.06 -15.24
N LYS A 249 9.42 -11.01 -16.17
CA LYS A 249 10.57 -11.59 -16.87
C LYS A 249 11.33 -10.55 -17.70
N GLN A 250 10.64 -9.62 -18.36
CA GLN A 250 11.29 -8.53 -19.09
C GLN A 250 12.15 -7.65 -18.16
N ILE A 251 11.71 -7.36 -16.92
CA ILE A 251 12.53 -6.64 -15.93
C ILE A 251 13.73 -7.48 -15.50
N ILE A 252 13.53 -8.78 -15.25
CA ILE A 252 14.60 -9.72 -14.84
C ILE A 252 15.65 -9.85 -15.92
N ASP A 253 15.25 -10.12 -17.17
CA ASP A 253 16.15 -10.33 -18.30
C ASP A 253 16.87 -9.05 -18.73
N GLY A 254 16.30 -7.89 -18.45
CA GLY A 254 16.93 -6.59 -18.67
C GLY A 254 18.21 -6.38 -17.86
N GLY A 255 18.42 -7.15 -16.78
CA GLY A 255 19.67 -7.20 -16.00
C GLY A 255 20.05 -5.89 -15.30
N LYS A 256 19.14 -4.89 -15.28
CA LYS A 256 19.37 -3.58 -14.67
C LYS A 256 19.33 -3.63 -13.15
N TYR A 257 18.54 -4.55 -12.57
CA TYR A 257 18.30 -4.66 -11.14
C TYR A 257 18.84 -5.95 -10.54
N SER A 258 19.19 -5.89 -9.26
CA SER A 258 19.58 -7.04 -8.44
C SER A 258 19.31 -6.76 -6.97
N LEU A 259 19.20 -7.80 -6.16
CA LEU A 259 19.01 -7.65 -4.72
C LEU A 259 20.24 -6.99 -4.07
N VAL A 260 20.04 -6.00 -3.21
CA VAL A 260 21.11 -5.43 -2.39
C VAL A 260 21.46 -6.38 -1.24
N SER A 261 22.73 -6.44 -0.86
CA SER A 261 23.19 -7.34 0.21
C SER A 261 22.72 -6.88 1.59
N ASP A 262 22.73 -5.58 1.84
CA ASP A 262 22.17 -4.99 3.06
C ASP A 262 20.71 -4.59 2.83
N TRP A 263 19.79 -5.52 3.20
CA TRP A 263 18.36 -5.30 3.06
C TRP A 263 17.84 -4.05 3.77
N ARG A 264 18.40 -3.74 4.95
CA ARG A 264 17.95 -2.61 5.75
C ARG A 264 18.34 -1.27 5.14
N SER A 265 19.42 -1.22 4.36
CA SER A 265 19.84 -0.02 3.64
C SER A 265 18.78 0.51 2.67
N LEU A 266 17.88 -0.35 2.16
CA LEU A 266 16.73 0.04 1.34
C LEU A 266 15.81 1.05 2.05
N PHE A 267 15.76 1.02 3.36
CA PHE A 267 14.79 1.76 4.18
C PHE A 267 15.43 2.83 5.06
N LEU A 268 16.76 2.87 5.15
CA LEU A 268 17.49 3.78 6.04
C LEU A 268 18.39 4.78 5.31
N SER A 269 18.65 4.57 4.02
CA SER A 269 19.53 5.46 3.26
C SER A 269 18.80 6.74 2.83
N ASP A 270 19.50 7.85 2.84
CA ASP A 270 19.01 9.14 2.31
C ASP A 270 18.76 9.05 0.80
N ASN A 271 19.61 8.34 0.08
CA ASN A 271 19.46 8.08 -1.34
C ASN A 271 18.84 6.70 -1.57
N LEU A 272 17.98 6.60 -2.56
CA LEU A 272 17.41 5.34 -3.00
C LEU A 272 18.50 4.37 -3.49
N GLN A 273 18.38 3.11 -3.11
CA GLN A 273 19.29 2.03 -3.54
C GLN A 273 18.90 1.57 -4.95
N THR A 274 19.32 2.31 -5.97
CA THR A 274 18.88 2.13 -7.38
C THR A 274 19.23 0.78 -7.99
N LYS A 275 20.10 0.02 -7.31
CA LYS A 275 20.38 -1.37 -7.68
C LYS A 275 19.17 -2.28 -7.49
N GLU A 276 18.29 -2.00 -6.52
CA GLU A 276 17.09 -2.77 -6.24
C GLU A 276 15.81 -1.94 -6.38
N VAL A 277 15.85 -0.62 -6.11
CA VAL A 277 14.69 0.26 -6.19
C VAL A 277 14.43 0.65 -7.64
N ILE A 278 13.21 0.39 -8.12
CA ILE A 278 12.73 0.72 -9.48
C ILE A 278 12.08 2.11 -9.46
N LEU A 279 11.31 2.40 -8.41
CA LEU A 279 10.72 3.71 -8.15
C LEU A 279 10.66 3.93 -6.64
N GLY A 280 11.00 5.13 -6.19
CA GLY A 280 10.92 5.50 -4.79
C GLY A 280 10.66 6.98 -4.57
N ALA A 281 10.30 7.33 -3.32
CA ALA A 281 10.20 8.70 -2.86
C ALA A 281 11.48 9.07 -2.13
N GLN A 282 12.21 10.03 -2.66
CA GLN A 282 13.45 10.54 -2.06
C GLN A 282 13.13 11.73 -1.16
N THR A 283 13.69 11.70 0.05
CA THR A 283 13.63 12.82 0.98
C THR A 283 14.92 13.64 0.93
N ALA A 284 14.89 14.84 1.52
CA ALA A 284 16.09 15.65 1.68
C ALA A 284 16.06 16.31 3.07
N ALA A 285 17.10 16.08 3.85
CA ALA A 285 17.20 16.59 5.22
C ALA A 285 17.17 18.12 5.32
N ASN A 286 17.56 18.80 4.24
CA ASN A 286 17.64 20.26 4.16
C ASN A 286 16.38 20.91 3.55
N ILE A 287 15.36 20.12 3.15
CA ILE A 287 14.12 20.65 2.58
C ILE A 287 12.98 20.42 3.56
N GLN A 288 12.49 21.51 4.15
CA GLN A 288 11.36 21.44 5.09
C GLN A 288 10.14 20.80 4.44
N GLY A 289 9.55 19.80 5.12
CA GLY A 289 8.39 19.04 4.64
C GLY A 289 8.72 17.82 3.78
N SER A 290 10.00 17.57 3.46
CA SER A 290 10.44 16.36 2.75
C SER A 290 10.93 15.24 3.67
N GLN A 291 11.06 15.53 4.97
CA GLN A 291 11.49 14.54 5.98
C GLN A 291 10.34 13.57 6.31
N ASN A 292 10.70 12.34 6.65
CA ASN A 292 9.75 11.37 7.13
C ASN A 292 9.70 11.31 8.66
N ASN A 293 8.59 10.80 9.18
CA ASN A 293 8.35 10.69 10.62
C ASN A 293 8.29 9.22 11.08
N PHE A 294 8.98 8.30 10.41
CA PHE A 294 8.88 6.88 10.73
C PHE A 294 9.18 6.58 12.20
N PHE A 295 10.20 7.22 12.77
CA PHE A 295 10.54 6.97 14.16
C PHE A 295 9.46 7.43 15.13
N VAL A 296 8.88 8.62 14.92
CA VAL A 296 7.78 9.14 15.74
C VAL A 296 6.56 8.22 15.66
N TYR A 297 6.21 7.76 14.47
CA TYR A 297 5.07 6.84 14.31
C TYR A 297 5.28 5.51 15.03
N THR A 298 6.50 5.08 15.30
CA THR A 298 6.77 3.85 16.06
C THR A 298 6.82 4.07 17.57
N LYS A 299 6.93 5.32 18.02
CA LYS A 299 6.99 5.69 19.46
C LYS A 299 5.65 6.16 20.02
N GLN A 300 4.79 6.78 19.20
CA GLN A 300 3.60 7.48 19.69
C GLN A 300 2.30 6.69 19.44
N ASN A 301 1.56 6.48 20.54
CA ASN A 301 0.10 6.32 20.62
C ASN A 301 -0.58 5.33 19.66
N ALA A 302 -0.12 4.08 19.54
CA ALA A 302 -0.95 3.06 18.92
C ALA A 302 -0.38 1.65 19.13
N PRO A 303 -1.18 0.59 18.95
CA PRO A 303 -0.69 -0.79 18.99
C PRO A 303 0.20 -1.10 17.77
N LYS A 304 1.30 -0.36 17.60
CA LYS A 304 2.22 -0.44 16.44
C LYS A 304 3.20 -1.58 16.62
N SER A 305 2.71 -2.78 16.44
CA SER A 305 3.43 -4.02 16.66
C SER A 305 3.06 -5.01 15.58
N LEU A 306 3.96 -5.92 15.23
CA LEU A 306 3.55 -7.12 14.52
C LEU A 306 2.79 -8.04 15.46
N THR A 307 1.98 -8.93 14.89
CA THR A 307 1.35 -10.02 15.63
C THR A 307 2.29 -11.21 15.74
N ARG A 308 2.15 -12.00 16.82
CA ARG A 308 2.90 -13.25 17.00
C ARG A 308 2.56 -14.27 15.93
N THR A 309 1.29 -14.37 15.59
CA THR A 309 0.83 -15.23 14.50
C THR A 309 1.58 -14.94 13.20
N PHE A 310 1.85 -13.69 12.88
CA PHE A 310 2.68 -13.34 11.71
C PHE A 310 4.17 -13.59 11.95
N VAL A 311 4.72 -13.22 13.11
CA VAL A 311 6.13 -13.46 13.48
C VAL A 311 6.48 -14.95 13.38
N ASN A 312 5.55 -15.84 13.67
CA ASN A 312 5.71 -17.28 13.50
C ASN A 312 5.91 -17.71 12.04
N THR A 313 5.54 -16.87 11.05
CA THR A 313 5.78 -17.17 9.63
C THR A 313 7.23 -16.96 9.18
N PHE A 314 8.04 -16.20 9.93
CA PHE A 314 9.47 -16.13 9.68
C PHE A 314 10.10 -17.51 9.90
N LEU A 315 10.94 -17.95 8.98
CA LEU A 315 11.57 -19.26 9.02
C LEU A 315 12.64 -19.35 10.12
N MET A 316 13.10 -20.56 10.37
CA MET A 316 14.41 -20.79 11.00
C MET A 316 15.52 -20.43 10.01
N LYS A 317 16.72 -20.19 10.49
CA LYS A 317 17.88 -19.83 9.66
C LYS A 317 18.26 -20.91 8.64
N ASP A 318 17.94 -22.17 8.93
CA ASP A 318 18.14 -23.30 8.02
C ASP A 318 17.03 -23.44 6.96
N GLY A 319 16.04 -22.58 6.98
CA GLY A 319 14.93 -22.56 6.03
C GLY A 319 13.75 -23.45 6.40
N THR A 320 13.77 -24.09 7.58
CA THR A 320 12.62 -24.84 8.09
C THR A 320 11.57 -23.93 8.73
N PRO A 321 10.27 -24.31 8.76
CA PRO A 321 9.26 -23.55 9.48
C PRO A 321 9.59 -23.46 10.99
N TYR A 322 9.49 -22.28 11.57
CA TYR A 322 9.66 -22.10 13.01
C TYR A 322 8.64 -22.91 13.82
N THR A 323 7.47 -23.07 13.28
CA THR A 323 6.35 -23.79 13.91
C THR A 323 6.54 -25.30 13.96
N ASP A 324 7.55 -25.84 13.28
CA ASP A 324 7.97 -27.25 13.41
C ASP A 324 8.85 -27.48 14.65
N LYS A 325 9.36 -26.41 15.27
CA LYS A 325 10.11 -26.48 16.53
C LYS A 325 9.19 -26.90 17.66
N SER A 326 9.54 -27.94 18.41
CA SER A 326 8.82 -28.33 19.62
C SER A 326 8.81 -27.19 20.63
N GLY A 327 7.63 -26.86 21.17
CA GLY A 327 7.45 -25.81 22.16
C GLY A 327 7.40 -24.38 21.64
N TYR A 328 7.46 -24.15 20.32
CA TYR A 328 7.44 -22.81 19.73
C TYR A 328 6.28 -21.95 20.25
N ALA A 329 5.10 -22.56 20.50
CA ALA A 329 3.91 -21.86 20.94
C ALA A 329 4.08 -21.16 22.30
N THR A 330 4.99 -21.65 23.13
CA THR A 330 5.26 -21.13 24.48
C THR A 330 6.65 -20.52 24.65
N ASP A 331 7.42 -20.33 23.56
CA ASP A 331 8.72 -19.65 23.64
C ASP A 331 8.56 -18.26 24.28
N SER A 332 9.56 -17.88 25.06
CA SER A 332 9.67 -16.50 25.56
C SER A 332 10.09 -15.57 24.44
N TRP A 333 9.92 -14.25 24.61
CA TRP A 333 10.37 -13.28 23.63
C TRP A 333 11.84 -13.47 23.23
N LYS A 334 12.71 -13.76 24.18
CA LYS A 334 14.13 -14.05 23.92
C LYS A 334 14.32 -15.32 23.08
N ASP A 335 13.60 -16.40 23.39
CA ASP A 335 13.78 -17.70 22.73
C ASP A 335 13.27 -17.68 21.28
N GLU A 336 12.26 -16.86 20.99
CA GLU A 336 11.69 -16.66 19.65
C GLU A 336 12.69 -16.17 18.61
N PHE A 337 13.76 -15.47 19.02
CA PHE A 337 14.79 -14.93 18.11
C PHE A 337 15.97 -15.89 17.88
N THR A 338 15.97 -17.05 18.54
CA THR A 338 17.09 -18.00 18.45
C THR A 338 17.08 -18.73 17.12
N ASN A 339 18.16 -18.58 16.32
CA ASN A 339 18.33 -19.24 15.01
C ASN A 339 17.19 -18.97 14.01
N ARG A 340 16.61 -17.78 14.04
CA ARG A 340 15.53 -17.35 13.12
C ARG A 340 16.07 -16.71 11.86
N ASP A 341 15.19 -16.55 10.89
CA ASP A 341 15.38 -15.70 9.72
C ASP A 341 15.94 -14.34 10.16
N PRO A 342 17.12 -13.93 9.67
CA PRO A 342 17.75 -12.67 10.10
C PRO A 342 16.87 -11.43 9.87
N ARG A 343 15.94 -11.47 8.92
CA ARG A 343 15.00 -10.38 8.69
C ARG A 343 14.08 -10.10 9.87
N LEU A 344 13.82 -11.08 10.75
CA LEU A 344 13.03 -10.85 11.96
C LEU A 344 13.68 -9.77 12.84
N ALA A 345 14.98 -9.89 13.14
CA ALA A 345 15.72 -8.90 13.91
C ALA A 345 15.94 -7.56 13.17
N LEU A 346 15.83 -7.57 11.81
CA LEU A 346 15.88 -6.35 11.01
C LEU A 346 14.52 -5.64 10.93
N THR A 347 13.43 -6.38 11.15
CA THR A 347 12.05 -5.86 11.08
C THR A 347 11.56 -5.33 12.43
N VAL A 348 11.88 -6.00 13.53
CA VAL A 348 11.44 -5.62 14.88
C VAL A 348 12.62 -5.58 15.87
N ARG A 349 12.44 -4.91 17.01
CA ARG A 349 13.40 -4.96 18.11
C ARG A 349 13.57 -6.40 18.59
N TYR A 350 14.79 -6.75 18.98
CA TYR A 350 15.20 -8.10 19.35
C TYR A 350 16.02 -8.09 20.65
N PRO A 351 16.20 -9.22 21.34
CA PRO A 351 17.01 -9.31 22.55
C PRO A 351 18.45 -8.82 22.32
N GLY A 352 18.90 -7.86 23.13
CA GLY A 352 20.20 -7.21 22.97
C GLY A 352 20.23 -6.08 21.94
N TYR A 353 19.08 -5.66 21.39
CA TYR A 353 18.99 -4.47 20.56
C TYR A 353 19.43 -3.23 21.33
N LYS A 354 20.12 -2.31 20.63
CA LYS A 354 20.53 -1.03 21.19
C LYS A 354 19.95 0.13 20.40
N PHE A 355 19.40 1.11 21.12
CA PHE A 355 18.99 2.39 20.58
C PHE A 355 19.86 3.48 21.20
N ALA A 356 20.50 4.29 20.37
CA ALA A 356 21.45 5.33 20.79
C ALA A 356 22.57 4.82 21.75
N GLY A 357 22.98 3.55 21.55
CA GLY A 357 24.03 2.91 22.37
C GLY A 357 23.52 2.16 23.60
N GLU A 358 22.31 2.45 24.08
CA GLU A 358 21.71 1.83 25.26
C GLU A 358 20.84 0.62 24.88
N THR A 359 20.83 -0.42 25.72
CA THR A 359 19.95 -1.59 25.52
C THR A 359 18.49 -1.16 25.56
N ALA A 360 17.70 -1.60 24.58
CA ALA A 360 16.33 -1.17 24.40
C ALA A 360 15.41 -2.35 24.07
N VAL A 361 14.64 -2.80 25.06
CA VAL A 361 13.50 -3.71 24.85
C VAL A 361 12.36 -2.99 24.12
N PRO A 362 11.30 -3.71 23.65
CA PRO A 362 10.13 -3.05 23.10
C PRO A 362 9.51 -2.04 24.09
N ASP A 363 9.14 -0.89 23.60
CA ASP A 363 8.34 0.08 24.35
C ASP A 363 6.87 -0.33 24.25
N PHE A 364 6.34 -0.93 25.32
CA PHE A 364 4.96 -1.42 25.37
C PHE A 364 3.91 -0.30 25.43
N GLY A 365 4.30 0.94 25.73
CA GLY A 365 3.41 2.11 25.59
C GLY A 365 3.11 2.45 24.14
N ALA A 366 4.04 2.12 23.24
CA ALA A 366 3.92 2.35 21.80
C ALA A 366 3.68 1.07 21.00
N SER A 367 4.05 -0.09 21.53
CA SER A 367 4.03 -1.38 20.84
C SER A 367 3.45 -2.48 21.74
N PHE A 368 2.14 -2.47 21.93
CA PHE A 368 1.41 -3.29 22.92
C PHE A 368 1.71 -4.80 22.88
N LEU A 369 2.07 -5.32 21.70
CA LEU A 369 2.26 -6.77 21.52
C LEU A 369 3.72 -7.24 21.65
N GLY A 370 4.67 -6.31 21.81
CA GLY A 370 6.08 -6.62 22.04
C GLY A 370 6.95 -6.80 20.78
N TYR A 371 6.40 -6.68 19.56
CA TYR A 371 7.16 -6.73 18.32
C TYR A 371 7.25 -5.33 17.70
N GLN A 372 7.92 -4.42 18.41
CA GLN A 372 8.07 -3.03 18.00
C GLN A 372 8.88 -2.92 16.70
N ILE A 373 8.33 -2.18 15.74
CA ILE A 373 8.91 -2.02 14.41
C ILE A 373 10.26 -1.32 14.47
N ARG A 374 11.22 -1.84 13.69
CA ARG A 374 12.57 -1.33 13.48
C ARG A 374 12.88 -1.08 12.01
N LYS A 375 12.16 -1.71 11.08
CA LYS A 375 12.49 -1.78 9.65
C LYS A 375 12.83 -0.43 9.02
N PHE A 376 12.06 0.62 9.31
CA PHE A 376 12.23 1.97 8.75
C PHE A 376 12.88 2.95 9.72
N CYS A 377 13.23 2.49 10.94
CA CYS A 377 13.70 3.36 12.00
C CYS A 377 15.20 3.31 12.10
N LEU A 378 15.84 4.47 12.25
CA LEU A 378 17.25 4.56 12.63
C LEU A 378 17.43 3.97 14.04
N ASP A 379 18.61 3.40 14.31
CA ASP A 379 18.96 2.88 15.64
C ASP A 379 19.51 3.99 16.57
N GLN A 380 19.31 5.24 16.19
CA GLN A 380 19.72 6.44 16.92
C GLN A 380 18.82 7.62 16.53
N TYR A 381 18.89 8.70 17.29
CA TYR A 381 18.22 9.94 16.90
C TYR A 381 18.80 10.50 15.61
N ALA A 382 17.93 11.00 14.72
CA ALA A 382 18.34 11.57 13.45
C ALA A 382 19.10 12.90 13.60
N ASP A 383 18.78 13.67 14.65
CA ASP A 383 19.40 14.97 14.94
C ASP A 383 20.08 14.98 16.32
N THR A 384 21.35 15.39 16.36
CA THR A 384 22.16 15.53 17.57
C THR A 384 22.24 16.98 18.05
N SER A 385 21.53 17.92 17.45
CA SER A 385 21.66 19.37 17.68
C SER A 385 21.18 19.90 19.03
N GLY A 386 20.69 19.03 19.93
CA GLY A 386 20.27 19.42 21.28
C GLY A 386 18.81 19.93 21.37
N ALA A 387 18.05 19.90 20.30
CA ALA A 387 16.62 20.18 20.31
C ALA A 387 15.83 19.19 21.20
N ASP A 388 14.59 19.52 21.50
CA ASP A 388 13.66 18.67 22.25
C ASP A 388 13.70 17.23 21.72
N PRO A 389 13.82 16.20 22.58
CA PRO A 389 13.76 14.80 22.17
C PRO A 389 12.58 14.47 21.26
N ASP A 390 11.41 15.09 21.47
CA ASP A 390 10.23 14.91 20.63
C ASP A 390 10.37 15.55 19.23
N GLU A 391 11.25 16.52 19.06
CA GLU A 391 11.52 17.14 17.76
C GLU A 391 12.66 16.46 16.99
N LYS A 392 13.64 15.88 17.68
CA LYS A 392 14.76 15.14 17.07
C LYS A 392 14.29 13.96 16.22
N ASP A 393 13.13 13.42 16.54
CA ASP A 393 12.58 12.24 15.89
C ASP A 393 11.76 12.58 14.65
N LYS A 394 11.49 13.87 14.36
CA LYS A 394 10.64 14.30 13.23
C LYS A 394 11.39 14.50 11.91
N HIS A 395 12.72 14.35 11.93
CA HIS A 395 13.57 14.75 10.82
C HIS A 395 14.39 13.59 10.24
N ASN A 396 13.75 12.42 10.05
CA ASN A 396 14.39 11.33 9.36
C ASN A 396 14.43 11.62 7.85
N SER A 397 15.63 11.58 7.27
CA SER A 397 15.88 11.86 5.85
C SER A 397 15.88 10.62 4.97
N ASN A 398 15.66 9.43 5.54
CA ASN A 398 15.67 8.19 4.79
C ASN A 398 14.58 8.14 3.72
N SER A 399 14.98 7.81 2.51
CA SER A 399 14.12 7.62 1.34
C SER A 399 13.36 6.30 1.42
N THR A 400 12.24 6.20 0.69
CA THR A 400 11.35 5.04 0.77
C THR A 400 11.15 4.41 -0.61
N PRO A 401 11.46 3.10 -0.77
CA PRO A 401 11.08 2.35 -1.95
C PRO A 401 9.55 2.32 -2.14
N ILE A 402 9.09 2.48 -3.38
CA ILE A 402 7.69 2.30 -3.79
C ILE A 402 7.59 1.00 -4.60
N PHE A 403 8.50 0.81 -5.56
CA PHE A 403 8.63 -0.40 -6.37
C PHE A 403 10.07 -0.91 -6.27
N ARG A 404 10.23 -2.20 -6.01
CA ARG A 404 11.56 -2.80 -5.90
C ARG A 404 11.64 -4.21 -6.49
N TYR A 405 12.85 -4.60 -6.87
CA TYR A 405 13.13 -5.82 -7.61
C TYR A 405 12.71 -7.11 -6.88
N ALA A 406 12.79 -7.14 -5.55
CA ALA A 406 12.31 -8.31 -4.80
C ALA A 406 10.81 -8.59 -5.04
N GLU A 407 9.97 -7.58 -5.23
CA GLU A 407 8.56 -7.80 -5.59
C GLU A 407 8.42 -8.36 -7.01
N VAL A 408 9.29 -7.98 -7.95
CA VAL A 408 9.32 -8.54 -9.31
C VAL A 408 9.61 -10.04 -9.25
N LEU A 409 10.61 -10.44 -8.47
CA LEU A 409 10.96 -11.86 -8.29
C LEU A 409 9.82 -12.66 -7.68
N LEU A 410 9.15 -12.11 -6.65
CA LEU A 410 8.01 -12.75 -5.99
C LEU A 410 6.78 -12.84 -6.90
N ALA A 411 6.51 -11.81 -7.69
CA ALA A 411 5.40 -11.82 -8.65
C ALA A 411 5.65 -12.83 -9.78
N TYR A 412 6.88 -12.92 -10.27
CA TYR A 412 7.27 -13.94 -11.26
C TYR A 412 7.09 -15.34 -10.69
N ALA A 413 7.57 -15.58 -9.47
CA ALA A 413 7.40 -16.86 -8.78
C ALA A 413 5.92 -17.24 -8.62
N GLU A 414 5.09 -16.30 -8.16
CA GLU A 414 3.66 -16.53 -7.97
C GLU A 414 2.96 -16.85 -9.28
N ALA A 415 3.17 -16.05 -10.32
CA ALA A 415 2.57 -16.28 -11.63
C ALA A 415 3.01 -17.63 -12.24
N LYS A 416 4.29 -18.00 -12.15
CA LYS A 416 4.79 -19.30 -12.61
C LYS A 416 4.20 -20.47 -11.82
N ALA A 417 4.03 -20.33 -10.49
CA ALA A 417 3.41 -21.36 -9.68
C ALA A 417 1.91 -21.53 -9.99
N GLU A 418 1.20 -20.45 -10.19
CA GLU A 418 -0.24 -20.42 -10.54
C GLU A 418 -0.51 -21.03 -11.93
N LEU A 419 0.43 -20.88 -12.86
CA LEU A 419 0.42 -21.51 -14.19
C LEU A 419 0.89 -22.97 -14.18
N GLY A 420 1.28 -23.54 -13.03
CA GLY A 420 1.85 -24.89 -12.96
C GLY A 420 3.23 -25.03 -13.60
N GLN A 421 3.97 -23.94 -13.74
CA GLN A 421 5.27 -23.85 -14.41
C GLN A 421 6.42 -23.57 -13.44
N MET A 422 6.22 -23.78 -12.14
CA MET A 422 7.26 -23.63 -11.14
C MET A 422 8.21 -24.84 -11.19
N ASP A 423 9.49 -24.56 -11.38
CA ASP A 423 10.56 -25.53 -11.28
C ASP A 423 11.69 -25.06 -10.34
N ASN A 424 12.69 -25.88 -10.12
CA ASN A 424 13.80 -25.55 -9.23
C ASN A 424 14.65 -24.37 -9.74
N ALA A 425 14.72 -24.14 -11.04
CA ALA A 425 15.48 -23.02 -11.61
C ALA A 425 14.75 -21.70 -11.36
N VAL A 426 13.45 -21.64 -11.61
CA VAL A 426 12.60 -20.49 -11.30
C VAL A 426 12.60 -20.22 -9.80
N TRP A 427 12.49 -21.26 -8.97
CA TRP A 427 12.53 -21.14 -7.52
C TRP A 427 13.86 -20.53 -7.04
N ALA A 428 14.98 -21.08 -7.46
CA ALA A 428 16.31 -20.59 -7.08
C ALA A 428 16.58 -19.15 -7.51
N GLN A 429 16.09 -18.77 -8.72
CA GLN A 429 16.20 -17.41 -9.24
C GLN A 429 15.35 -16.40 -8.47
N THR A 430 14.27 -16.82 -7.83
CA THR A 430 13.26 -15.96 -7.22
C THR A 430 13.26 -16.07 -5.69
N VAL A 431 12.43 -16.92 -5.12
CA VAL A 431 12.31 -17.14 -3.66
C VAL A 431 13.66 -17.54 -3.06
N GLY A 432 14.38 -18.43 -3.71
CA GLY A 432 15.70 -18.86 -3.26
C GLY A 432 16.71 -17.73 -3.18
N ALA A 433 16.75 -16.84 -4.18
CA ALA A 433 17.64 -15.68 -4.19
C ALA A 433 17.32 -14.69 -3.06
N ILE A 434 16.04 -14.45 -2.78
CA ILE A 434 15.58 -13.58 -1.67
C ILE A 434 15.99 -14.20 -0.33
N ARG A 435 15.76 -15.50 -0.12
CA ARG A 435 16.16 -16.24 1.08
C ARG A 435 17.68 -16.24 1.26
N GLN A 436 18.43 -16.44 0.18
CA GLN A 436 19.90 -16.38 0.19
C GLN A 436 20.39 -14.99 0.64
N ARG A 437 19.84 -13.91 0.06
CA ARG A 437 20.14 -12.54 0.48
C ARG A 437 19.85 -12.31 1.96
N ALA A 438 18.76 -12.89 2.48
CA ALA A 438 18.37 -12.81 3.88
C ALA A 438 19.31 -13.58 4.83
N GLY A 439 20.20 -14.44 4.31
CA GLY A 439 21.10 -15.27 5.10
C GLY A 439 20.49 -16.59 5.56
N ILE A 440 19.38 -17.01 4.95
CA ILE A 440 18.81 -18.35 5.11
C ILE A 440 19.73 -19.36 4.39
N THR A 441 19.79 -20.57 4.89
CA THR A 441 20.61 -21.67 4.36
C THR A 441 19.73 -22.89 4.05
N GLY A 442 20.35 -23.95 3.50
CA GLY A 442 19.66 -25.23 3.29
C GLY A 442 19.00 -25.39 1.92
N SER A 443 18.26 -26.47 1.76
CA SER A 443 17.63 -26.86 0.47
C SER A 443 16.49 -25.94 0.04
N SER A 444 15.93 -25.17 0.96
CA SER A 444 14.87 -24.19 0.68
C SER A 444 15.29 -23.07 -0.28
N LEU A 445 16.60 -22.96 -0.58
CA LEU A 445 17.14 -22.00 -1.55
C LEU A 445 17.02 -22.49 -3.00
N THR A 446 17.07 -23.79 -3.23
CA THR A 446 17.21 -24.35 -4.59
C THR A 446 16.13 -25.36 -4.97
N THR A 447 15.34 -25.81 -4.01
CA THR A 447 14.35 -26.87 -4.21
C THR A 447 12.95 -26.33 -3.97
N VAL A 448 12.07 -26.51 -4.95
CA VAL A 448 10.63 -26.21 -4.81
C VAL A 448 10.04 -27.05 -3.67
N PRO A 449 9.36 -26.44 -2.70
CA PRO A 449 8.78 -27.18 -1.58
C PRO A 449 7.69 -28.13 -2.07
N SER A 450 7.71 -29.35 -1.54
CA SER A 450 6.71 -30.40 -1.83
C SER A 450 5.79 -30.69 -0.62
N THR A 451 6.19 -30.27 0.57
CA THR A 451 5.42 -30.47 1.81
C THR A 451 4.63 -29.22 2.12
N VAL A 452 3.33 -29.38 2.31
CA VAL A 452 2.41 -28.30 2.71
C VAL A 452 2.70 -27.87 4.14
N ASP A 453 2.94 -26.59 4.35
CA ASP A 453 3.06 -26.01 5.68
C ASP A 453 1.68 -25.93 6.34
N ASN A 454 1.48 -26.72 7.40
CA ASN A 454 0.21 -26.81 8.11
C ASN A 454 -0.13 -25.52 8.88
N TYR A 455 0.88 -24.79 9.36
CA TYR A 455 0.64 -23.52 10.04
C TYR A 455 0.09 -22.47 9.09
N LEU A 456 0.69 -22.32 7.92
CA LEU A 456 0.19 -21.40 6.89
C LEU A 456 -1.20 -21.79 6.41
N LYS A 457 -1.41 -23.09 6.16
CA LYS A 457 -2.70 -23.60 5.74
C LYS A 457 -3.79 -23.33 6.77
N THR A 458 -3.52 -23.58 8.05
CA THR A 458 -4.51 -23.42 9.11
C THR A 458 -4.81 -21.96 9.43
N ASN A 459 -3.79 -21.11 9.49
CA ASN A 459 -3.95 -19.74 9.98
C ASN A 459 -4.21 -18.70 8.88
N TYR A 460 -3.86 -19.02 7.60
CA TYR A 460 -3.91 -18.02 6.53
C TYR A 460 -4.64 -18.50 5.28
N TYR A 461 -4.34 -19.71 4.78
CA TYR A 461 -4.69 -20.13 3.43
C TYR A 461 -5.30 -21.54 3.40
N PRO A 462 -6.48 -21.75 4.02
CA PRO A 462 -7.03 -23.11 4.20
C PRO A 462 -7.31 -23.83 2.89
N ASP A 463 -7.63 -23.10 1.83
CA ASP A 463 -8.00 -23.65 0.53
C ASP A 463 -6.80 -23.87 -0.41
N VAL A 464 -5.60 -23.44 0.00
CA VAL A 464 -4.39 -23.63 -0.81
C VAL A 464 -3.77 -25.00 -0.54
N THR A 465 -3.61 -25.80 -1.60
CA THR A 465 -3.02 -27.14 -1.56
C THR A 465 -1.60 -27.21 -2.09
N SER A 466 -1.16 -26.18 -2.82
CA SER A 466 0.21 -26.10 -3.36
C SER A 466 1.20 -25.61 -2.30
N ALA A 467 2.17 -26.45 -1.96
CA ALA A 467 3.27 -26.09 -1.06
C ALA A 467 4.07 -24.89 -1.58
N ALA A 468 4.31 -24.83 -2.89
CA ALA A 468 5.02 -23.72 -3.52
C ALA A 468 4.27 -22.39 -3.35
N ILE A 469 2.95 -22.36 -3.59
CA ILE A 469 2.15 -21.16 -3.44
C ILE A 469 2.13 -20.68 -1.98
N LEU A 470 1.99 -21.61 -1.01
CA LEU A 470 2.05 -21.27 0.41
C LEU A 470 3.38 -20.60 0.77
N GLU A 471 4.49 -21.16 0.33
CA GLU A 471 5.82 -20.63 0.61
C GLU A 471 6.11 -19.30 -0.11
N ILE A 472 5.60 -19.10 -1.34
CA ILE A 472 5.67 -17.81 -2.03
C ILE A 472 4.88 -16.74 -1.28
N ARG A 473 3.68 -17.05 -0.79
CA ARG A 473 2.85 -16.13 0.02
C ARG A 473 3.52 -15.82 1.36
N ARG A 474 4.18 -16.80 2.01
CA ARG A 474 5.03 -16.59 3.20
C ARG A 474 6.13 -15.58 2.87
N GLU A 475 6.91 -15.89 1.84
CA GLU A 475 8.06 -15.08 1.46
C GLU A 475 7.65 -13.65 1.11
N ARG A 476 6.53 -13.49 0.40
CA ARG A 476 5.97 -12.18 0.06
C ARG A 476 5.56 -11.40 1.33
N GLY A 477 4.91 -12.04 2.29
CA GLY A 477 4.55 -11.42 3.55
C GLY A 477 5.77 -10.96 4.36
N VAL A 478 6.79 -11.81 4.49
CA VAL A 478 8.03 -11.54 5.23
C VAL A 478 8.87 -10.46 4.55
N GLU A 479 9.10 -10.61 3.25
CA GLU A 479 9.96 -9.71 2.48
C GLU A 479 9.38 -8.31 2.34
N LEU A 480 8.09 -8.22 2.01
CA LEU A 480 7.38 -6.96 1.77
C LEU A 480 6.61 -6.45 3.01
N CYS A 481 6.91 -7.00 4.18
CA CYS A 481 6.30 -6.58 5.45
C CYS A 481 6.34 -5.06 5.59
N MET A 482 5.19 -4.44 5.85
CA MET A 482 5.00 -2.99 6.02
C MET A 482 5.30 -2.13 4.78
N GLU A 483 5.23 -2.70 3.57
CA GLU A 483 5.39 -1.94 2.33
C GLU A 483 4.07 -1.63 1.62
N GLY A 484 2.94 -1.84 2.29
CA GLY A 484 1.61 -1.43 1.83
C GLY A 484 0.99 -2.36 0.79
N VAL A 485 1.35 -3.63 0.80
CA VAL A 485 0.80 -4.63 -0.15
C VAL A 485 -0.15 -5.63 0.51
N ARG A 486 -0.15 -5.73 1.85
CA ARG A 486 -0.79 -6.83 2.57
C ARG A 486 -2.31 -6.89 2.39
N GLU A 487 -3.02 -5.76 2.53
CA GLU A 487 -4.47 -5.72 2.34
C GLU A 487 -4.85 -6.20 0.92
N SER A 488 -4.17 -5.64 -0.09
CA SER A 488 -4.39 -6.04 -1.49
C SER A 488 -4.11 -7.51 -1.73
N ASP A 489 -3.06 -8.07 -1.11
CA ASP A 489 -2.71 -9.49 -1.21
C ASP A 489 -3.78 -10.38 -0.57
N LEU A 490 -4.28 -10.04 0.62
CA LEU A 490 -5.35 -10.80 1.27
C LEU A 490 -6.66 -10.76 0.48
N ILE A 491 -7.04 -9.60 -0.04
CA ILE A 491 -8.24 -9.44 -0.88
C ILE A 491 -8.12 -10.28 -2.15
N ARG A 492 -7.02 -10.14 -2.91
CA ARG A 492 -6.87 -10.87 -4.18
C ARG A 492 -6.72 -12.38 -4.01
N TRP A 493 -6.24 -12.86 -2.87
CA TRP A 493 -6.13 -14.29 -2.54
C TRP A 493 -7.40 -14.89 -1.94
N GLY A 494 -8.52 -14.14 -1.88
CA GLY A 494 -9.76 -14.59 -1.25
C GLY A 494 -9.67 -14.74 0.27
N CYS A 495 -8.69 -14.11 0.89
CA CYS A 495 -8.39 -14.19 2.31
C CYS A 495 -8.76 -12.90 3.08
N GLY A 496 -9.58 -12.02 2.47
CA GLY A 496 -9.99 -10.74 3.06
C GLY A 496 -10.58 -10.87 4.47
N LYS A 497 -11.23 -11.98 4.79
CA LYS A 497 -11.72 -12.27 6.13
C LYS A 497 -10.65 -12.14 7.23
N LEU A 498 -9.37 -12.40 6.92
CA LEU A 498 -8.26 -12.28 7.87
C LEU A 498 -8.07 -10.85 8.38
N LEU A 499 -8.44 -9.83 7.60
CA LEU A 499 -8.44 -8.44 8.05
C LEU A 499 -9.27 -8.24 9.32
N SER A 500 -10.33 -9.05 9.49
CA SER A 500 -11.23 -8.96 10.64
C SER A 500 -11.06 -10.08 11.67
N THR A 501 -10.58 -11.25 11.27
CA THR A 501 -10.59 -12.44 12.14
C THR A 501 -9.22 -12.90 12.60
N ALA A 502 -8.11 -12.47 11.98
CA ALA A 502 -6.79 -12.85 12.44
C ALA A 502 -6.54 -12.34 13.87
N PRO A 503 -5.96 -13.15 14.77
CA PRO A 503 -5.72 -12.71 16.13
C PRO A 503 -4.68 -11.58 16.14
N TRP A 504 -4.91 -10.59 16.97
CA TRP A 504 -3.90 -9.59 17.30
C TRP A 504 -3.21 -9.99 18.60
N ASP A 505 -2.35 -10.98 18.47
CA ASP A 505 -1.62 -11.64 19.54
C ASP A 505 -0.18 -11.15 19.65
N GLY A 506 0.35 -11.18 20.85
CA GLY A 506 1.69 -10.69 21.19
C GLY A 506 2.60 -11.76 21.79
N ILE A 507 3.68 -11.29 22.38
CA ILE A 507 4.67 -12.14 23.05
C ILE A 507 4.07 -12.92 24.21
N ASN A 508 4.70 -14.05 24.55
CA ASN A 508 4.46 -14.74 25.80
C ASN A 508 5.26 -14.09 26.92
N VAL A 509 4.62 -13.85 28.04
CA VAL A 509 5.23 -13.39 29.29
C VAL A 509 5.11 -14.45 30.36
N ALA A 510 6.13 -14.55 31.23
CA ALA A 510 6.21 -15.59 32.26
C ALA A 510 5.07 -15.47 33.29
N ALA A 511 4.75 -14.22 33.66
CA ALA A 511 3.72 -13.93 34.66
C ALA A 511 3.19 -12.49 34.47
N VAL A 512 2.09 -12.18 35.14
CA VAL A 512 1.57 -10.84 35.36
C VAL A 512 1.76 -10.42 36.83
N ASN A 513 1.66 -9.13 37.09
CA ASN A 513 1.78 -8.54 38.44
C ASN A 513 3.19 -8.71 39.08
N THR A 514 4.22 -8.87 38.27
CA THR A 514 5.61 -8.98 38.71
C THR A 514 6.51 -8.37 37.66
N ALA A 515 7.68 -7.88 38.08
CA ALA A 515 8.69 -7.36 37.16
C ALA A 515 9.34 -8.50 36.37
N LEU A 516 9.55 -8.29 35.08
CA LEU A 516 10.10 -9.27 34.14
C LEU A 516 11.35 -8.73 33.47
N ASP A 517 12.37 -9.56 33.40
CA ASP A 517 13.55 -9.42 32.54
C ASP A 517 13.22 -10.13 31.20
N LEU A 518 12.98 -9.35 30.15
CA LEU A 518 12.52 -9.89 28.87
C LEU A 518 13.67 -10.41 28.01
N ASP A 519 14.82 -9.74 28.03
CA ASP A 519 15.97 -10.08 27.19
C ASP A 519 16.98 -10.99 27.90
N GLY A 520 16.80 -11.22 29.20
CA GLY A 520 17.64 -12.10 30.01
C GLY A 520 18.98 -11.49 30.34
N ASN A 521 19.06 -10.15 30.46
CA ASN A 521 20.30 -9.42 30.81
C ASN A 521 20.51 -9.27 32.31
N GLY A 522 19.58 -9.73 33.16
CA GLY A 522 19.60 -9.63 34.61
C GLY A 522 18.96 -8.36 35.17
N THR A 523 18.39 -7.50 34.30
CA THR A 523 17.69 -6.27 34.69
C THR A 523 16.20 -6.43 34.33
N ASN A 524 15.32 -6.05 35.25
CA ASN A 524 13.90 -6.07 34.98
C ASN A 524 13.50 -4.89 34.09
N ASP A 525 12.69 -5.16 33.08
CA ASP A 525 12.26 -4.21 32.04
C ASP A 525 10.83 -3.69 32.23
N VAL A 526 9.90 -4.58 32.57
CA VAL A 526 8.47 -4.31 32.52
C VAL A 526 7.69 -5.11 33.56
N CYS A 527 6.58 -4.55 34.02
CA CYS A 527 5.52 -5.23 34.76
C CYS A 527 4.19 -5.12 34.03
N PHE A 528 3.62 -6.24 33.62
CA PHE A 528 2.24 -6.32 33.12
C PHE A 528 1.30 -6.52 34.29
N TYR A 529 0.44 -5.54 34.59
CA TYR A 529 -0.41 -5.61 35.78
C TYR A 529 -1.90 -5.69 35.41
N THR A 530 -2.65 -6.44 36.22
CA THR A 530 -4.10 -6.59 36.12
C THR A 530 -4.88 -5.67 37.06
N ASP A 531 -4.18 -5.04 38.02
CA ASP A 531 -4.72 -4.11 39.01
C ASP A 531 -3.64 -3.08 39.35
N ALA A 532 -4.01 -1.81 39.46
CA ALA A 532 -3.09 -0.72 39.71
C ALA A 532 -2.26 -0.88 41.00
N SER A 533 -2.77 -1.61 42.01
CA SER A 533 -2.03 -1.93 43.24
C SER A 533 -0.90 -2.94 43.03
N LYS A 534 -0.79 -3.55 41.84
CA LYS A 534 0.23 -4.53 41.46
C LYS A 534 1.39 -3.93 40.66
N LYS A 535 1.41 -2.62 40.49
CA LYS A 535 2.54 -1.93 39.87
C LYS A 535 3.83 -2.17 40.64
N VAL A 536 4.94 -2.24 39.92
CA VAL A 536 6.29 -2.44 40.48
C VAL A 536 7.13 -1.20 40.20
N ASP A 537 7.78 -0.67 41.24
CA ASP A 537 8.67 0.50 41.11
C ASP A 537 9.92 0.15 40.28
N GLY A 538 10.43 1.12 39.54
CA GLY A 538 11.69 1.02 38.79
C GLY A 538 11.58 0.32 37.43
N VAL A 539 10.39 -0.09 36.99
CA VAL A 539 10.14 -0.68 35.66
C VAL A 539 8.96 -0.04 34.97
N ALA A 540 8.86 -0.21 33.64
CA ALA A 540 7.68 0.18 32.90
C ALA A 540 6.46 -0.62 33.38
N ASN A 541 5.34 0.04 33.68
CA ASN A 541 4.12 -0.60 34.15
C ASN A 541 3.02 -0.52 33.10
N ILE A 542 2.57 -1.66 32.58
CA ILE A 542 1.61 -1.77 31.49
C ILE A 542 0.33 -2.47 31.97
N ALA A 543 -0.81 -1.81 31.83
CA ALA A 543 -2.10 -2.39 32.19
C ALA A 543 -2.50 -3.47 31.18
N VAL A 544 -2.90 -4.62 31.69
CA VAL A 544 -3.46 -5.75 30.91
C VAL A 544 -4.85 -6.15 31.43
N ASP A 545 -5.57 -5.18 31.95
CA ASP A 545 -6.93 -5.27 32.49
C ASP A 545 -8.03 -5.02 31.45
N GLY A 546 -7.64 -4.78 30.19
CA GLY A 546 -8.55 -4.46 29.09
C GLY A 546 -8.88 -2.97 28.94
N SER A 547 -8.48 -2.11 29.86
CA SER A 547 -8.79 -0.66 29.82
C SER A 547 -8.27 0.04 28.57
N THR A 548 -7.16 -0.47 27.98
CA THR A 548 -6.56 0.00 26.73
C THR A 548 -6.80 -0.94 25.55
N GLY A 549 -7.63 -1.97 25.71
CA GLY A 549 -7.77 -3.10 24.79
C GLY A 549 -6.71 -4.20 24.97
N LEU A 550 -5.62 -3.93 25.73
CA LEU A 550 -4.59 -4.92 26.01
C LEU A 550 -5.04 -5.86 27.15
N THR A 551 -4.98 -7.16 26.89
CA THR A 551 -5.32 -8.24 27.83
C THR A 551 -4.28 -9.34 27.77
N VAL A 552 -4.45 -10.38 28.55
CA VAL A 552 -3.66 -11.62 28.50
C VAL A 552 -4.55 -12.83 28.36
N ALA A 553 -4.09 -13.81 27.57
CA ALA A 553 -4.68 -15.14 27.47
C ALA A 553 -3.73 -16.19 28.05
N ASP A 554 -4.28 -17.31 28.57
CA ASP A 554 -3.47 -18.45 29.01
C ASP A 554 -2.90 -19.18 27.77
N ASN A 555 -1.61 -19.47 27.79
CA ASN A 555 -0.93 -20.20 26.75
C ASN A 555 0.14 -21.14 27.31
N GLY A 556 -0.25 -22.41 27.55
CA GLY A 556 0.66 -23.44 28.00
C GLY A 556 1.41 -23.13 29.31
N GLY A 557 0.73 -22.51 30.29
CA GLY A 557 1.28 -22.12 31.58
C GLY A 557 1.99 -20.73 31.56
N LYS A 558 2.06 -20.08 30.42
CA LYS A 558 2.47 -18.66 30.26
C LYS A 558 1.25 -17.78 30.00
N LYS A 559 1.46 -16.48 29.97
CA LYS A 559 0.45 -15.49 29.57
C LYS A 559 0.85 -14.90 28.24
N GLN A 560 -0.04 -14.92 27.26
CA GLN A 560 0.16 -14.30 25.96
C GLN A 560 -0.53 -12.93 25.93
N LEU A 561 0.14 -11.89 25.46
CA LEU A 561 -0.46 -10.58 25.24
C LEU A 561 -1.47 -10.66 24.10
N MET A 562 -2.63 -10.00 24.29
CA MET A 562 -3.70 -9.92 23.29
C MET A 562 -4.18 -8.48 23.19
N TYR A 563 -4.33 -7.96 21.97
CA TYR A 563 -4.97 -6.67 21.75
C TYR A 563 -6.36 -6.86 21.15
N ASN A 564 -7.36 -6.41 21.87
CA ASN A 564 -8.76 -6.58 21.52
C ASN A 564 -9.38 -5.21 21.19
N VAL A 565 -10.12 -5.18 20.12
CA VAL A 565 -11.00 -4.07 19.76
C VAL A 565 -12.44 -4.55 19.71
N ASP A 566 -13.38 -3.62 19.74
CA ASP A 566 -14.80 -3.93 19.56
C ASP A 566 -15.00 -4.74 18.27
N PRO A 567 -15.60 -5.95 18.33
CA PRO A 567 -15.84 -6.76 17.14
C PRO A 567 -16.65 -6.06 16.03
N ASP A 568 -17.48 -5.09 16.40
CA ASP A 568 -18.26 -4.29 15.42
C ASP A 568 -17.38 -3.31 14.66
N LEU A 569 -16.19 -2.94 15.19
CA LEU A 569 -15.18 -2.14 14.51
C LEU A 569 -14.24 -2.98 13.63
N ARG A 570 -14.36 -4.31 13.66
CA ARG A 570 -13.52 -5.26 12.93
C ARG A 570 -14.36 -6.41 12.39
N TYR A 571 -15.05 -6.14 11.27
CA TYR A 571 -16.09 -7.01 10.73
C TYR A 571 -15.79 -7.43 9.29
N TRP A 572 -16.17 -8.65 8.93
CA TRP A 572 -16.20 -9.16 7.56
C TRP A 572 -17.57 -9.75 7.25
N ALA A 573 -18.18 -9.30 6.16
CA ALA A 573 -19.50 -9.77 5.75
C ALA A 573 -19.46 -11.25 5.31
N PRO A 574 -20.43 -12.08 5.74
CA PRO A 574 -20.44 -13.51 5.41
C PRO A 574 -20.54 -13.83 3.91
N ASP A 575 -21.14 -12.95 3.12
CA ASP A 575 -21.30 -13.06 1.67
C ASP A 575 -20.10 -12.51 0.88
N ASN A 576 -19.04 -12.11 1.58
CA ASN A 576 -17.78 -11.64 1.00
C ASN A 576 -17.87 -10.37 0.14
N HIS A 577 -18.96 -9.59 0.19
CA HIS A 577 -19.11 -8.39 -0.65
C HIS A 577 -18.09 -7.29 -0.34
N LEU A 578 -17.50 -7.29 0.88
CA LEU A 578 -16.49 -6.30 1.30
C LEU A 578 -15.15 -6.39 0.54
N ILE A 579 -15.03 -7.28 -0.46
CA ILE A 579 -13.87 -7.27 -1.38
C ILE A 579 -13.84 -6.03 -2.29
N LEU A 580 -14.99 -5.34 -2.43
CA LEU A 580 -15.13 -4.08 -3.15
C LEU A 580 -15.84 -3.05 -2.28
N ASP A 581 -15.61 -1.76 -2.53
CA ASP A 581 -16.36 -0.70 -1.89
C ASP A 581 -17.76 -0.55 -2.48
N ALA A 582 -18.70 -0.11 -1.64
CA ALA A 582 -20.02 0.32 -2.11
C ALA A 582 -19.93 1.60 -2.95
N ILE A 583 -20.74 1.70 -3.97
CA ILE A 583 -21.01 2.99 -4.62
C ILE A 583 -21.96 3.78 -3.70
N PRO A 584 -21.63 5.05 -3.35
CA PRO A 584 -22.46 5.82 -2.43
C PRO A 584 -23.90 5.98 -2.94
N SER A 585 -24.86 5.74 -2.06
CA SER A 585 -26.29 5.84 -2.42
C SER A 585 -26.70 7.23 -2.90
N GLN A 586 -26.01 8.28 -2.44
CA GLN A 586 -26.22 9.65 -2.91
C GLN A 586 -25.84 9.84 -4.38
N GLU A 587 -24.77 9.20 -4.85
CA GLU A 587 -24.35 9.26 -6.25
C GLU A 587 -25.35 8.52 -7.15
N ILE A 588 -25.78 7.32 -6.73
CA ILE A 588 -26.82 6.56 -7.44
C ILE A 588 -28.11 7.37 -7.52
N ALA A 589 -28.51 8.05 -6.44
CA ALA A 589 -29.69 8.89 -6.41
C ALA A 589 -29.54 10.14 -7.31
N ALA A 590 -28.34 10.73 -7.38
CA ALA A 590 -28.06 11.86 -8.27
C ALA A 590 -28.21 11.46 -9.75
N TYR A 591 -27.60 10.34 -10.17
CA TYR A 591 -27.77 9.79 -11.51
C TYR A 591 -29.24 9.53 -11.84
N LYS A 592 -29.95 8.84 -10.95
CA LYS A 592 -31.39 8.54 -11.13
C LYS A 592 -32.26 9.79 -11.28
N LYS A 593 -31.97 10.85 -10.52
CA LYS A 593 -32.71 12.13 -10.60
C LYS A 593 -32.56 12.77 -11.98
N LEU A 594 -31.44 12.55 -12.66
CA LEU A 594 -31.17 13.05 -14.01
C LEU A 594 -31.61 12.08 -15.10
N GLY A 595 -32.18 10.92 -14.74
CA GLY A 595 -32.64 9.91 -15.69
C GLY A 595 -31.58 8.88 -16.10
N TYR A 596 -30.43 8.87 -15.44
CA TYR A 596 -29.32 7.94 -15.72
C TYR A 596 -29.28 6.79 -14.72
N THR A 597 -28.52 5.77 -15.05
CA THR A 597 -28.25 4.61 -14.19
C THR A 597 -26.79 4.63 -13.72
N LEU A 598 -26.58 4.37 -12.44
CA LEU A 598 -25.28 4.02 -11.88
C LEU A 598 -25.45 2.69 -11.12
N THR A 599 -24.88 1.63 -11.65
CA THR A 599 -25.03 0.27 -11.12
C THR A 599 -24.26 0.11 -9.81
N GLN A 600 -24.85 -0.56 -8.79
CA GLN A 600 -24.20 -0.88 -7.51
C GLN A 600 -23.40 -2.19 -7.61
N ASN A 601 -22.40 -2.36 -6.72
CA ASN A 601 -21.74 -3.64 -6.51
C ASN A 601 -22.69 -4.66 -5.85
N PRO A 602 -22.62 -5.94 -6.21
CA PRO A 602 -23.40 -6.98 -5.55
C PRO A 602 -23.19 -7.02 -4.04
N GLY A 603 -24.25 -7.19 -3.28
CA GLY A 603 -24.22 -7.25 -1.81
C GLY A 603 -24.53 -5.92 -1.09
N TYR A 604 -24.62 -4.79 -1.84
CA TYR A 604 -24.93 -3.47 -1.28
C TYR A 604 -26.31 -2.93 -1.66
#